data_e016623dceefafa9bdc4f9f301136eb2
#
_entry.id   e016623dceefafa9bdc4f9f301136eb2
#
_cell.length_a   1.000
_cell.length_b   1.000
_cell.length_c   1.000
_cell.angle_alpha   90.00
_cell.angle_beta   90.00
_cell.angle_gamma   90.00
#
_symmetry.space_group_name_H-M   'P 1'
#
loop_
_entity.id
_entity.type
_entity.pdbx_description
1 polymer ?
#
loop_
_entity_poly.entity_id
_entity_poly.type
_entity_poly.pdbx_seq_one_letter_code
_entity_poly.pdbx_strand_id
1 'polypeptide(L)'
;MKRALAVCLLAFAALQAQAGRSCEQVRPSPELILKGMQLAERTSQQLDASGARVVLLARAGQDLSKYGLRYSHLGIAYKTDEGPWRVVHKLNQCGTAVAAVYRQGLGEFFLDDLWRYEAAWIVPTPQVQTQLLAALNESPSRIVRLNVAPYSIVSYAWGQKYQQSNQWAVETLAAAMEPATINSRAQAQAWMQFKGYEPTTLKLGPLTRLGGRVGSANIAFDDHPNEKRFSDRIETVTVDSVFAWMPRAGLGAAPVAFKLQ
;
A
#
# COMPACT_ATOMS: atom_id res chain seq x y z
N MET A 1 -39.79 27.61 -47.66
CA MET A 1 -39.62 27.25 -46.23
C MET A 1 -38.48 26.23 -46.15
N LYS A 2 -37.28 26.73 -45.88
CA LYS A 2 -36.07 25.87 -45.78
C LYS A 2 -35.80 25.60 -44.30
N ARG A 3 -35.96 24.35 -43.87
CA ARG A 3 -35.62 23.90 -42.51
C ARG A 3 -34.10 23.69 -42.48
N ALA A 4 -33.40 24.57 -41.81
CA ALA A 4 -31.99 24.38 -41.48
C ALA A 4 -31.88 23.35 -40.36
N LEU A 5 -31.28 22.21 -40.70
CA LEU A 5 -30.92 21.16 -39.73
C LEU A 5 -29.60 21.60 -39.08
N ALA A 6 -29.69 22.11 -37.85
CA ALA A 6 -28.49 22.38 -37.05
C ALA A 6 -27.99 21.06 -36.50
N VAL A 7 -26.94 20.53 -37.12
CA VAL A 7 -26.15 19.41 -36.59
C VAL A 7 -25.23 19.97 -35.49
N CYS A 8 -25.64 19.83 -34.24
CA CYS A 8 -24.74 20.02 -33.10
C CYS A 8 -23.74 18.88 -33.10
N LEU A 9 -22.57 19.12 -33.67
CA LEU A 9 -21.38 18.33 -33.47
C LEU A 9 -20.96 18.57 -32.02
N LEU A 10 -21.44 17.73 -31.09
CA LEU A 10 -20.87 17.53 -29.80
C LEU A 10 -19.49 16.89 -30.02
N ALA A 11 -18.47 17.73 -30.13
CA ALA A 11 -17.10 17.30 -29.96
C ALA A 11 -16.97 16.75 -28.53
N PHE A 12 -17.13 15.44 -28.37
CA PHE A 12 -16.61 14.73 -27.23
C PHE A 12 -15.08 14.89 -27.26
N ALA A 13 -14.60 15.97 -26.66
CA ALA A 13 -13.25 15.99 -26.14
C ALA A 13 -13.23 14.84 -25.13
N ALA A 14 -12.66 13.71 -25.52
CA ALA A 14 -12.23 12.68 -24.61
C ALA A 14 -11.19 13.35 -23.70
N LEU A 15 -11.66 13.98 -22.61
CA LEU A 15 -10.86 14.22 -21.45
C LEU A 15 -10.38 12.84 -21.04
N GLN A 16 -9.14 12.51 -21.41
CA GLN A 16 -8.44 11.40 -20.81
C GLN A 16 -8.43 11.74 -19.32
N ALA A 17 -9.38 11.15 -18.59
CA ALA A 17 -9.35 11.16 -17.15
C ALA A 17 -8.03 10.48 -16.77
N GLN A 18 -7.02 11.27 -16.50
CA GLN A 18 -5.76 10.80 -15.90
C GLN A 18 -6.08 10.47 -14.45
N ALA A 19 -6.49 9.27 -14.32
CA ALA A 19 -7.04 8.70 -13.13
C ALA A 19 -5.95 7.88 -12.47
N GLY A 20 -5.42 8.43 -11.48
CA GLY A 20 -4.24 8.04 -10.76
C GLY A 20 -3.33 9.25 -10.65
N ARG A 21 -2.27 9.17 -9.88
CA ARG A 21 -1.19 10.16 -9.89
C ARG A 21 -0.87 10.53 -11.35
N SER A 22 -0.78 11.83 -11.64
CA SER A 22 -0.38 12.26 -12.98
C SER A 22 0.93 11.55 -13.34
N CYS A 23 0.99 10.92 -14.52
CA CYS A 23 2.19 10.25 -14.99
C CYS A 23 3.20 11.23 -15.58
N GLU A 24 2.91 12.53 -15.51
CA GLU A 24 3.90 13.54 -15.75
C GLU A 24 5.05 13.34 -14.78
N GLN A 25 6.21 13.06 -15.30
CA GLN A 25 7.44 13.05 -14.53
C GLN A 25 7.74 14.48 -14.08
N VAL A 26 7.06 14.94 -13.05
CA VAL A 26 7.47 16.15 -12.34
C VAL A 26 8.84 15.84 -11.75
N ARG A 27 9.89 16.44 -12.31
CA ARG A 27 11.23 16.29 -11.75
C ARG A 27 11.19 16.83 -10.33
N PRO A 28 11.50 16.03 -9.31
CA PRO A 28 11.52 16.53 -7.95
C PRO A 28 12.57 17.65 -7.82
N SER A 29 12.24 18.69 -7.11
CA SER A 29 13.22 19.75 -6.84
C SER A 29 14.40 19.22 -6.02
N PRO A 30 15.58 19.84 -6.11
CA PRO A 30 16.72 19.45 -5.27
C PRO A 30 16.39 19.40 -3.77
N GLU A 31 15.53 20.30 -3.31
CA GLU A 31 15.08 20.33 -1.92
C GLU A 31 14.25 19.09 -1.54
N LEU A 32 13.32 18.67 -2.40
CA LEU A 32 12.51 17.46 -2.17
C LEU A 32 13.39 16.21 -2.15
N ILE A 33 14.39 16.15 -3.06
CA ILE A 33 15.38 15.05 -3.08
C ILE A 33 16.16 15.04 -1.77
N LEU A 34 16.67 16.19 -1.35
CA LEU A 34 17.44 16.30 -0.11
C LEU A 34 16.64 15.84 1.10
N LYS A 35 15.40 16.33 1.26
CA LYS A 35 14.52 15.93 2.35
C LYS A 35 14.19 14.43 2.33
N GLY A 36 13.90 13.87 1.16
CA GLY A 36 13.64 12.44 1.02
C GLY A 36 14.86 11.58 1.41
N MET A 37 16.05 12.00 0.98
CA MET A 37 17.31 11.31 1.33
C MET A 37 17.66 11.46 2.82
N GLN A 38 17.43 12.63 3.41
CA GLN A 38 17.61 12.84 4.86
C GLN A 38 16.64 11.95 5.67
N LEU A 39 15.37 11.83 5.23
CA LEU A 39 14.44 10.92 5.87
C LEU A 39 14.92 9.46 5.77
N ALA A 40 15.42 9.05 4.60
CA ALA A 40 15.96 7.71 4.39
C ALA A 40 17.15 7.41 5.31
N GLU A 41 18.09 8.34 5.39
CA GLU A 41 19.27 8.23 6.26
C GLU A 41 18.87 8.12 7.74
N ARG A 42 18.03 9.05 8.22
CA ARG A 42 17.57 9.04 9.62
C ARG A 42 16.76 7.79 9.95
N THR A 43 15.93 7.34 9.03
CA THR A 43 15.19 6.07 9.19
C THR A 43 16.16 4.91 9.29
N SER A 44 17.19 4.81 8.42
CA SER A 44 18.21 3.77 8.50
C SER A 44 18.90 3.75 9.86
N GLN A 45 19.33 4.91 10.37
CA GLN A 45 19.97 5.05 11.69
C GLN A 45 19.07 4.55 12.83
N GLN A 46 17.78 4.92 12.79
CA GLN A 46 16.79 4.48 13.79
C GLN A 46 16.52 2.96 13.72
N LEU A 47 16.43 2.41 12.51
CA LEU A 47 16.26 0.98 12.31
C LEU A 47 17.49 0.20 12.79
N ASP A 48 18.70 0.68 12.52
CA ASP A 48 19.93 0.09 13.02
C ASP A 48 20.01 0.12 14.56
N ALA A 49 19.65 1.25 15.17
CA ALA A 49 19.59 1.39 16.61
C ALA A 49 18.55 0.49 17.29
N SER A 50 17.50 0.08 16.56
CA SER A 50 16.48 -0.84 17.08
C SER A 50 16.96 -2.29 17.21
N GLY A 51 18.08 -2.65 16.56
CA GLY A 51 18.56 -4.03 16.47
C GLY A 51 17.69 -4.96 15.62
N ALA A 52 16.63 -4.44 15.00
CA ALA A 52 15.77 -5.24 14.13
C ALA A 52 16.47 -5.58 12.82
N ARG A 53 16.19 -6.75 12.28
CA ARG A 53 16.61 -7.16 10.94
C ARG A 53 15.50 -7.04 9.89
N VAL A 54 14.25 -7.03 10.33
CA VAL A 54 13.05 -6.81 9.49
C VAL A 54 12.07 -5.93 10.24
N VAL A 55 11.43 -5.01 9.52
CA VAL A 55 10.34 -4.18 10.05
C VAL A 55 9.23 -4.03 9.00
N LEU A 56 8.01 -3.79 9.44
CA LEU A 56 6.93 -3.29 8.59
C LEU A 56 7.08 -1.76 8.57
N LEU A 57 7.54 -1.22 7.43
CA LEU A 57 7.86 0.20 7.25
C LEU A 57 6.76 0.91 6.48
N ALA A 58 6.34 2.07 6.98
CA ALA A 58 5.31 2.91 6.37
C ALA A 58 5.82 4.30 6.03
N ARG A 59 5.16 4.93 5.04
CA ARG A 59 5.37 6.32 4.65
C ARG A 59 4.04 7.06 4.43
N ALA A 60 4.06 8.38 4.58
CA ALA A 60 2.94 9.28 4.34
C ALA A 60 3.04 9.89 2.92
N GLY A 61 2.75 9.10 1.88
CA GLY A 61 2.81 9.52 0.48
C GLY A 61 1.58 10.29 -0.01
N GLN A 62 0.47 10.27 0.71
CA GLN A 62 -0.78 10.96 0.36
C GLN A 62 -1.43 11.56 1.59
N ASP A 63 -2.16 12.67 1.40
CA ASP A 63 -3.01 13.21 2.46
C ASP A 63 -4.28 12.36 2.61
N LEU A 64 -4.32 11.61 3.68
CA LEU A 64 -5.45 10.77 4.07
C LEU A 64 -6.15 11.28 5.33
N SER A 65 -5.83 12.51 5.78
CA SER A 65 -6.35 13.10 7.03
C SER A 65 -7.87 13.17 7.08
N LYS A 66 -8.54 13.42 5.93
CA LYS A 66 -10.01 13.43 5.82
C LYS A 66 -10.66 12.08 6.15
N TYR A 67 -9.87 11.00 6.12
CA TYR A 67 -10.30 9.64 6.49
C TYR A 67 -9.81 9.23 7.88
N GLY A 68 -9.15 10.13 8.61
CA GLY A 68 -8.53 9.85 9.91
C GLY A 68 -7.31 8.93 9.82
N LEU A 69 -6.70 8.80 8.64
CA LEU A 69 -5.54 7.95 8.39
C LEU A 69 -4.26 8.79 8.28
N ARG A 70 -3.15 8.21 8.72
CA ARG A 70 -1.85 8.91 8.76
C ARG A 70 -0.90 8.46 7.66
N TYR A 71 -0.83 7.16 7.38
CA TYR A 71 0.10 6.58 6.43
C TYR A 71 -0.63 5.96 5.24
N SER A 72 -0.05 6.11 4.05
CA SER A 72 -0.69 5.64 2.82
C SER A 72 -0.09 4.35 2.28
N HIS A 73 1.15 4.01 2.65
CA HIS A 73 1.88 2.92 2.01
C HIS A 73 2.73 2.14 3.00
N LEU A 74 2.70 0.81 2.88
CA LEU A 74 3.42 -0.15 3.69
C LEU A 74 4.36 -0.99 2.82
N GLY A 75 5.58 -1.24 3.33
CA GLY A 75 6.53 -2.19 2.77
C GLY A 75 7.16 -3.05 3.86
N ILE A 76 7.83 -4.12 3.46
CA ILE A 76 8.64 -4.95 4.33
C ILE A 76 10.09 -4.51 4.15
N ALA A 77 10.62 -3.79 5.13
CA ALA A 77 12.02 -3.38 5.12
C ALA A 77 12.88 -4.41 5.86
N TYR A 78 14.03 -4.76 5.30
CA TYR A 78 14.95 -5.70 5.88
C TYR A 78 16.40 -5.31 5.62
N LYS A 79 17.26 -5.67 6.56
CA LYS A 79 18.69 -5.46 6.44
C LYS A 79 19.33 -6.63 5.71
N THR A 80 20.05 -6.36 4.63
CA THR A 80 20.80 -7.40 3.91
C THR A 80 22.09 -7.75 4.66
N ASP A 81 22.69 -8.89 4.34
CA ASP A 81 23.95 -9.31 4.96
C ASP A 81 25.11 -8.39 4.54
N GLU A 82 25.03 -7.74 3.37
CA GLU A 82 25.96 -6.71 2.92
C GLU A 82 25.78 -5.36 3.63
N GLY A 83 24.73 -5.21 4.44
CA GLY A 83 24.51 -4.07 5.31
C GLY A 83 23.42 -3.07 4.95
N PRO A 84 23.05 -2.79 3.68
CA PRO A 84 22.03 -1.79 3.40
C PRO A 84 20.61 -2.32 3.67
N TRP A 85 19.73 -1.43 4.12
CA TRP A 85 18.30 -1.69 4.20
C TRP A 85 17.69 -1.71 2.80
N ARG A 86 16.85 -2.72 2.56
CA ARG A 86 16.01 -2.84 1.36
C ARG A 86 14.55 -2.88 1.76
N VAL A 87 13.69 -2.35 0.91
CA VAL A 87 12.23 -2.40 1.09
C VAL A 87 11.64 -3.19 -0.05
N VAL A 88 10.92 -4.26 0.28
CA VAL A 88 10.08 -4.97 -0.67
C VAL A 88 8.66 -4.47 -0.49
N HIS A 89 8.08 -3.99 -1.56
CA HIS A 89 6.73 -3.43 -1.56
C HIS A 89 6.06 -3.54 -2.92
N LYS A 90 4.75 -3.42 -2.94
CA LYS A 90 3.96 -3.45 -4.17
C LYS A 90 3.64 -2.04 -4.62
N LEU A 91 3.90 -1.72 -5.88
CA LEU A 91 3.60 -0.41 -6.47
C LEU A 91 2.67 -0.56 -7.67
N ASN A 92 1.71 0.33 -7.74
CA ASN A 92 0.87 0.52 -8.92
C ASN A 92 1.67 1.20 -10.03
N GLN A 93 1.57 0.67 -11.24
CA GLN A 93 2.12 1.32 -12.42
C GLN A 93 1.29 2.56 -12.75
N CYS A 94 1.98 3.68 -12.92
CA CYS A 94 1.37 4.98 -13.15
C CYS A 94 0.31 4.92 -14.28
N GLY A 95 -0.85 5.56 -14.05
CA GLY A 95 -1.94 5.63 -15.01
C GLY A 95 -2.69 4.32 -15.28
N THR A 96 -2.40 3.25 -14.55
CA THR A 96 -3.00 1.93 -14.78
C THR A 96 -3.63 1.34 -13.52
N ALA A 97 -4.40 0.26 -13.69
CA ALA A 97 -4.90 -0.59 -12.61
C ALA A 97 -4.04 -1.87 -12.45
N VAL A 98 -2.75 -1.77 -12.75
CA VAL A 98 -1.78 -2.87 -12.68
C VAL A 98 -0.70 -2.54 -11.67
N ALA A 99 -0.28 -3.52 -10.87
CA ALA A 99 0.78 -3.35 -9.89
C ALA A 99 1.74 -4.54 -9.88
N ALA A 100 2.96 -4.28 -9.48
CA ALA A 100 4.01 -5.28 -9.33
C ALA A 100 4.77 -5.08 -8.00
N VAL A 101 5.51 -6.11 -7.59
CA VAL A 101 6.34 -6.08 -6.40
C VAL A 101 7.74 -5.62 -6.79
N TYR A 102 8.28 -4.68 -6.03
CA TYR A 102 9.60 -4.10 -6.23
C TYR A 102 10.46 -4.27 -4.98
N ARG A 103 11.76 -4.31 -5.19
CA ARG A 103 12.79 -4.27 -4.15
C ARG A 103 13.62 -3.02 -4.35
N GLN A 104 13.52 -2.07 -3.44
CA GLN A 104 14.15 -0.76 -3.53
C GLN A 104 15.02 -0.47 -2.30
N GLY A 105 15.89 0.54 -2.41
CA GLY A 105 16.57 1.13 -1.26
C GLY A 105 15.66 2.07 -0.48
N LEU A 106 16.04 2.44 0.76
CA LEU A 106 15.29 3.43 1.55
C LEU A 106 15.19 4.79 0.83
N GLY A 107 16.24 5.20 0.09
CA GLY A 107 16.21 6.44 -0.70
C GLY A 107 15.07 6.43 -1.71
N GLU A 108 14.99 5.39 -2.56
CA GLU A 108 13.90 5.26 -3.55
C GLU A 108 12.53 5.16 -2.87
N PHE A 109 12.43 4.44 -1.75
CA PHE A 109 11.18 4.33 -1.00
C PHE A 109 10.67 5.69 -0.51
N PHE A 110 11.55 6.61 -0.10
CA PHE A 110 11.17 7.94 0.40
C PHE A 110 11.27 9.06 -0.64
N LEU A 111 11.74 8.79 -1.86
CA LEU A 111 11.72 9.76 -2.97
C LEU A 111 10.40 9.72 -3.79
N ASP A 112 9.49 8.82 -3.46
CA ASP A 112 8.21 8.68 -4.15
C ASP A 112 7.16 9.65 -3.57
N ASP A 113 7.33 10.95 -3.81
CA ASP A 113 6.41 12.09 -3.61
C ASP A 113 5.65 12.05 -2.26
N LEU A 114 6.32 12.45 -1.20
CA LEU A 114 5.76 12.40 0.14
C LEU A 114 4.87 13.61 0.43
N TRP A 115 3.68 13.36 0.96
CA TRP A 115 2.84 14.38 1.59
C TRP A 115 3.49 14.93 2.87
N ARG A 116 4.09 14.04 3.67
CA ARG A 116 4.84 14.38 4.88
C ARG A 116 6.14 13.61 4.94
N TYR A 117 7.22 14.28 5.31
CA TYR A 117 8.52 13.64 5.55
C TYR A 117 8.50 12.92 6.90
N GLU A 118 7.79 11.81 6.93
CA GLU A 118 7.54 11.00 8.10
C GLU A 118 7.61 9.52 7.74
N ALA A 119 8.33 8.76 8.57
CA ALA A 119 8.38 7.31 8.55
C ALA A 119 7.73 6.75 9.81
N ALA A 120 7.12 5.58 9.71
CA ALA A 120 6.72 4.81 10.87
C ALA A 120 6.98 3.33 10.62
N TRP A 121 7.22 2.57 11.68
CA TRP A 121 7.45 1.14 11.57
C TRP A 121 7.02 0.38 12.79
N ILE A 122 6.75 -0.90 12.59
CA ILE A 122 6.65 -1.89 13.66
C ILE A 122 7.86 -2.80 13.59
N VAL A 123 8.49 -3.04 14.73
CA VAL A 123 9.46 -4.13 14.91
C VAL A 123 8.68 -5.40 15.22
N PRO A 124 8.67 -6.40 14.32
CA PRO A 124 8.02 -7.67 14.57
C PRO A 124 8.71 -8.45 15.67
N THR A 125 8.01 -9.42 16.26
CA THR A 125 8.64 -10.34 17.22
C THR A 125 9.80 -11.10 16.58
N PRO A 126 10.78 -11.61 17.35
CA PRO A 126 11.91 -12.36 16.80
C PRO A 126 11.47 -13.53 15.92
N GLN A 127 10.41 -14.22 16.27
CA GLN A 127 9.83 -15.30 15.46
C GLN A 127 9.37 -14.80 14.10
N VAL A 128 8.60 -13.70 14.08
CA VAL A 128 8.09 -13.10 12.83
C VAL A 128 9.25 -12.60 11.95
N GLN A 129 10.27 -11.96 12.54
CA GLN A 129 11.46 -11.53 11.80
C GLN A 129 12.18 -12.70 11.15
N THR A 130 12.38 -13.81 11.88
CA THR A 130 13.02 -15.02 11.35
C THR A 130 12.25 -15.58 10.16
N GLN A 131 10.93 -15.70 10.25
CA GLN A 131 10.09 -16.23 9.18
C GLN A 131 10.06 -15.30 7.94
N LEU A 132 9.98 -13.98 8.16
CA LEU A 132 10.05 -13.02 7.06
C LEU A 132 11.42 -13.03 6.37
N LEU A 133 12.52 -13.08 7.12
CA LEU A 133 13.87 -13.16 6.56
C LEU A 133 14.05 -14.44 5.73
N ALA A 134 13.58 -15.58 6.22
CA ALA A 134 13.61 -16.83 5.46
C ALA A 134 12.86 -16.67 4.14
N ALA A 135 11.63 -16.10 4.17
CA ALA A 135 10.87 -15.86 2.95
C ALA A 135 11.55 -14.88 1.98
N LEU A 136 12.23 -13.84 2.50
CA LEU A 136 12.92 -12.83 1.70
C LEU A 136 14.21 -13.35 1.05
N ASN A 137 14.92 -14.27 1.71
CA ASN A 137 16.23 -14.79 1.28
C ASN A 137 16.12 -16.06 0.43
N GLU A 138 15.11 -16.92 0.66
CA GLU A 138 15.04 -18.23 0.01
C GLU A 138 14.76 -18.15 -1.49
N SER A 139 13.91 -17.24 -1.95
CA SER A 139 13.64 -17.05 -3.37
C SER A 139 12.76 -15.81 -3.62
N PRO A 140 13.08 -15.00 -4.64
CA PRO A 140 12.16 -13.94 -5.11
C PRO A 140 10.74 -14.46 -5.41
N SER A 141 10.60 -15.73 -5.84
CA SER A 141 9.31 -16.36 -6.14
C SER A 141 8.40 -16.50 -4.91
N ARG A 142 8.93 -16.66 -3.70
CA ARG A 142 8.12 -16.74 -2.47
C ARG A 142 7.46 -15.42 -2.14
N ILE A 143 8.18 -14.32 -2.27
CA ILE A 143 7.68 -12.97 -1.98
C ILE A 143 6.59 -12.56 -2.97
N VAL A 144 6.71 -12.94 -4.24
CA VAL A 144 5.72 -12.59 -5.26
C VAL A 144 4.59 -13.61 -5.39
N ARG A 145 4.64 -14.73 -4.68
CA ARG A 145 3.68 -15.85 -4.84
C ARG A 145 2.23 -15.43 -4.69
N LEU A 146 1.95 -14.54 -3.72
CA LEU A 146 0.59 -14.03 -3.47
C LEU A 146 0.29 -12.73 -4.21
N ASN A 147 1.20 -12.24 -5.05
CA ASN A 147 0.96 -11.03 -5.83
C ASN A 147 -0.02 -11.30 -6.98
N VAL A 148 -1.03 -10.44 -7.11
CA VAL A 148 -1.90 -10.37 -8.29
C VAL A 148 -1.78 -8.99 -8.93
N ALA A 149 -1.63 -8.94 -10.25
CA ALA A 149 -1.41 -7.70 -10.98
C ALA A 149 -2.60 -6.71 -10.92
N PRO A 150 -3.88 -7.13 -10.98
CA PRO A 150 -5.02 -6.24 -10.85
C PRO A 150 -4.99 -5.48 -9.51
N TYR A 151 -5.09 -4.14 -9.59
CA TYR A 151 -4.91 -3.23 -8.47
C TYR A 151 -6.11 -2.31 -8.29
N SER A 152 -6.56 -2.16 -7.05
CA SER A 152 -7.41 -1.05 -6.63
C SER A 152 -6.90 -0.53 -5.27
N ILE A 153 -6.67 0.79 -5.17
CA ILE A 153 -6.18 1.41 -3.93
C ILE A 153 -7.13 1.20 -2.74
N VAL A 154 -8.39 0.93 -3.02
CA VAL A 154 -9.45 0.62 -2.05
C VAL A 154 -9.96 -0.81 -2.19
N SER A 155 -9.13 -1.75 -2.65
CA SER A 155 -9.53 -3.16 -2.76
C SER A 155 -10.14 -3.68 -1.46
N TYR A 156 -11.16 -4.53 -1.60
CA TYR A 156 -11.81 -5.16 -0.46
C TYR A 156 -10.81 -6.03 0.30
N ALA A 157 -10.74 -5.84 1.61
CA ALA A 157 -9.75 -6.52 2.44
C ALA A 157 -9.80 -8.07 2.33
N TRP A 158 -10.97 -8.62 2.02
CA TRP A 158 -11.23 -10.05 1.86
C TRP A 158 -11.51 -10.44 0.40
N GLY A 159 -11.26 -9.50 -0.54
CA GLY A 159 -11.46 -9.70 -1.97
C GLY A 159 -10.30 -10.43 -2.64
N GLN A 160 -10.61 -11.16 -3.75
CA GLN A 160 -9.61 -11.87 -4.54
C GLN A 160 -9.34 -11.18 -5.88
N LYS A 161 -10.24 -10.27 -6.33
CA LYS A 161 -10.18 -9.64 -7.65
C LYS A 161 -9.05 -8.64 -7.77
N TYR A 162 -8.91 -7.77 -6.78
CA TYR A 162 -7.87 -6.75 -6.71
C TYR A 162 -6.99 -6.96 -5.48
N GLN A 163 -5.80 -6.35 -5.49
CA GLN A 163 -4.89 -6.37 -4.34
C GLN A 163 -4.11 -5.06 -4.28
N GLN A 164 -4.34 -4.26 -3.24
CA GLN A 164 -3.54 -3.05 -3.01
C GLN A 164 -2.23 -3.36 -2.25
N SER A 165 -1.37 -2.36 -2.13
CA SER A 165 -0.01 -2.51 -1.60
C SER A 165 0.04 -3.01 -0.15
N ASN A 166 -0.77 -2.41 0.74
CA ASN A 166 -0.78 -2.79 2.16
C ASN A 166 -1.36 -4.20 2.34
N GLN A 167 -2.37 -4.57 1.52
CA GLN A 167 -2.96 -5.89 1.52
C GLN A 167 -1.93 -6.96 1.11
N TRP A 168 -1.15 -6.70 0.05
CA TRP A 168 -0.08 -7.59 -0.35
C TRP A 168 0.94 -7.81 0.78
N ALA A 169 1.33 -6.74 1.48
CA ALA A 169 2.33 -6.82 2.55
C ALA A 169 1.86 -7.73 3.71
N VAL A 170 0.60 -7.58 4.15
CA VAL A 170 0.09 -8.42 5.25
C VAL A 170 -0.27 -9.84 4.82
N GLU A 171 -0.72 -10.05 3.59
CA GLU A 171 -0.91 -11.40 3.03
C GLU A 171 0.44 -12.12 2.88
N THR A 172 1.51 -11.39 2.52
CA THR A 172 2.88 -11.92 2.48
C THR A 172 3.41 -12.26 3.88
N LEU A 173 3.14 -11.40 4.89
CA LEU A 173 3.43 -11.71 6.29
C LEU A 173 2.74 -13.02 6.72
N ALA A 174 1.44 -13.17 6.44
CA ALA A 174 0.71 -14.38 6.76
C ALA A 174 1.33 -15.64 6.11
N ALA A 175 1.70 -15.54 4.83
CA ALA A 175 2.36 -16.65 4.12
C ALA A 175 3.76 -16.97 4.67
N ALA A 176 4.49 -15.98 5.18
CA ALA A 176 5.76 -16.21 5.84
C ALA A 176 5.60 -16.92 7.19
N MET A 177 4.51 -16.65 7.93
CA MET A 177 4.24 -17.29 9.22
C MET A 177 3.86 -18.76 9.09
N GLU A 178 3.18 -19.15 8.01
CA GLU A 178 2.69 -20.52 7.77
C GLU A 178 3.05 -20.98 6.35
N PRO A 179 4.37 -21.13 6.04
CA PRO A 179 4.83 -21.33 4.66
C PRO A 179 4.40 -22.66 4.05
N ALA A 180 4.09 -23.66 4.87
CA ALA A 180 3.62 -24.97 4.42
C ALA A 180 2.13 -24.98 4.05
N THR A 181 1.33 -24.13 4.67
CA THR A 181 -0.14 -24.13 4.56
C THR A 181 -0.69 -22.98 3.74
N ILE A 182 -0.08 -21.80 3.82
CA ILE A 182 -0.58 -20.60 3.12
C ILE A 182 0.06 -20.50 1.74
N ASN A 183 -0.70 -20.92 0.72
CA ASN A 183 -0.29 -20.90 -0.68
C ASN A 183 -1.19 -20.04 -1.56
N SER A 184 -2.24 -19.45 -0.99
CA SER A 184 -3.18 -18.58 -1.69
C SER A 184 -3.55 -17.37 -0.85
N ARG A 185 -4.03 -16.31 -1.49
CA ARG A 185 -4.55 -15.12 -0.81
C ARG A 185 -5.72 -15.45 0.11
N ALA A 186 -6.62 -16.36 -0.31
CA ALA A 186 -7.74 -16.77 0.52
C ALA A 186 -7.28 -17.40 1.84
N GLN A 187 -6.23 -18.23 1.81
CA GLN A 187 -5.65 -18.82 3.03
C GLN A 187 -4.97 -17.76 3.90
N ALA A 188 -4.23 -16.81 3.28
CA ALA A 188 -3.64 -15.70 4.01
C ALA A 188 -4.70 -14.84 4.71
N GLN A 189 -5.79 -14.52 4.01
CA GLN A 189 -6.91 -13.76 4.56
C GLN A 189 -7.62 -14.52 5.68
N ALA A 190 -7.84 -15.82 5.56
CA ALA A 190 -8.39 -16.66 6.63
C ALA A 190 -7.49 -16.65 7.88
N TRP A 191 -6.17 -16.73 7.68
CA TRP A 191 -5.20 -16.61 8.79
C TRP A 191 -5.27 -15.23 9.45
N MET A 192 -5.36 -14.15 8.67
CA MET A 192 -5.52 -12.79 9.20
C MET A 192 -6.79 -12.65 10.04
N GLN A 193 -7.92 -13.19 9.56
CA GLN A 193 -9.18 -13.25 10.30
C GLN A 193 -9.03 -14.03 11.60
N PHE A 194 -8.43 -15.21 11.55
CA PHE A 194 -8.14 -16.03 12.73
C PHE A 194 -7.27 -15.28 13.76
N LYS A 195 -6.33 -14.44 13.31
CA LYS A 195 -5.49 -13.58 14.14
C LYS A 195 -6.18 -12.26 14.54
N GLY A 196 -7.48 -12.11 14.29
CA GLY A 196 -8.26 -10.95 14.72
C GLY A 196 -7.94 -9.66 13.97
N TYR A 197 -7.56 -9.76 12.68
CA TYR A 197 -7.37 -8.58 11.85
C TYR A 197 -8.72 -7.92 11.51
N GLU A 198 -8.78 -6.61 11.71
CA GLU A 198 -9.95 -5.78 11.40
C GLU A 198 -9.55 -4.72 10.37
N PRO A 199 -10.13 -4.73 9.14
CA PRO A 199 -9.85 -3.73 8.15
C PRO A 199 -10.46 -2.37 8.51
N THR A 200 -9.91 -1.30 7.97
CA THR A 200 -10.51 0.02 8.09
C THR A 200 -11.78 0.12 7.25
N THR A 201 -12.85 0.62 7.83
CA THR A 201 -14.08 0.97 7.11
C THR A 201 -14.05 2.47 6.74
N LEU A 202 -13.92 2.76 5.45
CA LEU A 202 -14.05 4.11 4.91
C LEU A 202 -15.52 4.38 4.58
N LYS A 203 -16.03 5.54 4.98
CA LYS A 203 -17.37 6.00 4.57
C LYS A 203 -17.26 6.80 3.28
N LEU A 204 -17.60 6.17 2.16
CA LEU A 204 -17.51 6.76 0.82
C LEU A 204 -18.88 6.77 0.15
N GLY A 205 -19.53 7.93 0.12
CA GLY A 205 -20.83 8.11 -0.52
C GLY A 205 -20.81 7.87 -2.04
N PRO A 206 -21.99 7.72 -2.69
CA PRO A 206 -22.09 7.36 -4.09
C PRO A 206 -21.35 8.33 -5.03
N LEU A 207 -21.45 9.63 -4.77
CA LEU A 207 -20.77 10.65 -5.59
C LEU A 207 -19.24 10.58 -5.46
N THR A 208 -18.72 10.34 -4.26
CA THR A 208 -17.29 10.16 -4.02
C THR A 208 -16.77 8.92 -4.75
N ARG A 209 -17.54 7.81 -4.72
CA ARG A 209 -17.18 6.58 -5.44
C ARG A 209 -17.23 6.76 -6.96
N LEU A 210 -18.26 7.47 -7.47
CA LEU A 210 -18.36 7.78 -8.89
C LEU A 210 -17.18 8.65 -9.34
N GLY A 211 -16.87 9.73 -8.61
CA GLY A 211 -15.74 10.60 -8.88
C GLY A 211 -14.40 9.83 -8.85
N GLY A 212 -14.20 8.94 -7.87
CA GLY A 212 -13.04 8.07 -7.82
C GLY A 212 -12.92 7.17 -9.05
N ARG A 213 -13.99 6.50 -9.47
CA ARG A 213 -13.98 5.61 -10.65
C ARG A 213 -13.73 6.34 -11.97
N VAL A 214 -14.30 7.52 -12.13
CA VAL A 214 -14.13 8.32 -13.36
C VAL A 214 -12.76 9.01 -13.34
N GLY A 215 -12.34 9.47 -12.16
CA GLY A 215 -11.09 10.19 -11.98
C GLY A 215 -9.84 9.30 -11.80
N SER A 216 -9.92 7.95 -11.65
CA SER A 216 -8.75 7.12 -11.32
C SER A 216 -8.83 5.71 -11.89
N ALA A 217 -7.86 5.33 -12.75
CA ALA A 217 -7.78 3.98 -13.31
C ALA A 217 -7.61 2.89 -12.23
N ASN A 218 -6.98 3.25 -11.11
CA ASN A 218 -6.66 2.37 -9.99
C ASN A 218 -7.67 2.45 -8.83
N ILE A 219 -8.92 2.88 -9.10
CA ILE A 219 -10.02 2.86 -8.13
C ILE A 219 -11.18 2.04 -8.67
N ALA A 220 -11.47 0.94 -8.00
CA ALA A 220 -12.62 0.07 -8.28
C ALA A 220 -13.25 -0.38 -6.95
N PHE A 221 -14.57 -0.61 -6.97
CA PHE A 221 -15.34 -1.00 -5.78
C PHE A 221 -16.17 -2.26 -6.01
N ASP A 222 -16.02 -2.89 -7.15
CA ASP A 222 -16.85 -4.02 -7.58
C ASP A 222 -16.38 -5.38 -7.03
N ASP A 223 -15.34 -5.37 -6.22
CA ASP A 223 -14.89 -6.49 -5.38
C ASP A 223 -15.52 -6.49 -3.97
N HIS A 224 -16.19 -5.39 -3.58
CA HIS A 224 -16.88 -5.31 -2.30
C HIS A 224 -18.26 -5.97 -2.36
N PRO A 225 -18.71 -6.65 -1.28
CA PRO A 225 -20.08 -7.12 -1.15
C PRO A 225 -21.08 -5.98 -1.34
N ASN A 226 -22.21 -6.27 -2.00
CA ASN A 226 -23.22 -5.26 -2.34
C ASN A 226 -23.79 -4.56 -1.10
N GLU A 227 -24.06 -5.30 -0.03
CA GLU A 227 -24.60 -4.78 1.23
C GLU A 227 -23.65 -3.78 1.90
N LYS A 228 -22.33 -3.93 1.72
CA LYS A 228 -21.34 -2.98 2.22
C LYS A 228 -21.19 -1.78 1.28
N ARG A 229 -20.99 -2.05 0.00
CA ARG A 229 -20.77 -1.03 -1.03
C ARG A 229 -21.96 -0.07 -1.12
N PHE A 230 -23.19 -0.58 -1.09
CA PHE A 230 -24.40 0.26 -1.20
C PHE A 230 -24.80 0.92 0.14
N SER A 231 -24.21 0.53 1.26
CA SER A 231 -24.31 1.25 2.54
C SER A 231 -23.11 2.17 2.79
N ASP A 232 -22.37 2.55 1.75
CA ASP A 232 -21.21 3.46 1.77
C ASP A 232 -20.03 2.97 2.63
N ARG A 233 -19.97 1.69 2.95
CA ARG A 233 -18.94 1.04 3.77
C ARG A 233 -17.93 0.35 2.88
N ILE A 234 -16.77 0.96 2.72
CA ILE A 234 -15.66 0.44 1.93
C ILE A 234 -14.58 -0.06 2.89
N GLU A 235 -14.45 -1.38 3.00
CA GLU A 235 -13.48 -2.02 3.89
C GLU A 235 -12.20 -2.33 3.15
N THR A 236 -11.11 -1.73 3.58
CA THR A 236 -9.81 -1.90 2.94
C THR A 236 -8.67 -2.02 3.96
N VAL A 237 -7.54 -2.56 3.54
CA VAL A 237 -6.35 -2.68 4.39
C VAL A 237 -5.61 -1.34 4.40
N THR A 238 -5.52 -0.71 5.57
CA THR A 238 -4.74 0.53 5.76
C THR A 238 -3.50 0.25 6.61
N VAL A 239 -2.51 1.11 6.53
CA VAL A 239 -1.34 1.03 7.42
C VAL A 239 -1.79 1.12 8.88
N ASP A 240 -2.70 2.04 9.17
CA ASP A 240 -3.21 2.29 10.53
C ASP A 240 -3.89 1.04 11.10
N SER A 241 -4.70 0.30 10.31
CA SER A 241 -5.31 -0.95 10.76
C SER A 241 -4.28 -2.06 11.01
N VAL A 242 -3.22 -2.13 10.18
CA VAL A 242 -2.12 -3.08 10.38
C VAL A 242 -1.34 -2.75 11.65
N PHE A 243 -1.03 -1.48 11.86
CA PHE A 243 -0.30 -1.02 13.04
C PHE A 243 -1.08 -1.21 14.34
N ALA A 244 -2.40 -1.08 14.30
CA ALA A 244 -3.26 -1.38 15.44
C ALA A 244 -3.38 -2.89 15.70
N TRP A 245 -3.36 -3.71 14.65
CA TRP A 245 -3.55 -5.16 14.74
C TRP A 245 -2.31 -5.90 15.22
N MET A 246 -1.11 -5.62 14.68
CA MET A 246 0.08 -6.42 14.94
C MET A 246 0.43 -6.57 16.44
N PRO A 247 0.38 -5.51 17.27
CA PRO A 247 0.59 -5.66 18.72
C PRO A 247 -0.50 -6.51 19.39
N ARG A 248 -1.77 -6.31 19.03
CA ARG A 248 -2.89 -7.09 19.58
C ARG A 248 -2.80 -8.58 19.24
N ALA A 249 -2.31 -8.89 18.04
CA ALA A 249 -2.12 -10.26 17.55
C ALA A 249 -0.81 -10.91 18.06
N GLY A 250 0.00 -10.21 18.87
CA GLY A 250 1.29 -10.70 19.34
C GLY A 250 2.34 -10.85 18.24
N LEU A 251 2.22 -10.11 17.14
CA LEU A 251 3.10 -10.19 15.97
C LEU A 251 4.23 -9.15 16.00
N GLY A 252 4.15 -8.13 16.83
CA GLY A 252 5.13 -7.06 16.89
C GLY A 252 4.92 -6.12 18.07
N ALA A 253 5.86 -5.19 18.24
CA ALA A 253 5.79 -4.13 19.25
C ALA A 253 4.81 -3.02 18.82
N ALA A 254 4.62 -2.02 19.69
CA ALA A 254 3.91 -0.80 19.32
C ALA A 254 4.64 -0.07 18.17
N PRO A 255 3.90 0.62 17.28
CA PRO A 255 4.52 1.35 16.18
C PRO A 255 5.38 2.51 16.69
N VAL A 256 6.53 2.71 16.05
CA VAL A 256 7.43 3.84 16.25
C VAL A 256 7.25 4.78 15.06
N ALA A 257 7.24 6.09 15.30
CA ALA A 257 7.17 7.10 14.25
C ALA A 257 8.34 8.08 14.38
N PHE A 258 8.88 8.49 13.23
CA PHE A 258 9.92 9.50 13.11
C PHE A 258 9.48 10.53 12.07
N LYS A 259 9.56 11.81 12.42
CA LYS A 259 9.28 12.92 11.54
C LYS A 259 10.54 13.77 11.37
N LEU A 260 10.89 14.06 10.13
CA LEU A 260 11.92 15.04 9.82
C LEU A 260 11.41 16.44 10.22
N GLN A 261 12.24 17.18 10.93
CA GLN A 261 11.94 18.57 11.34
C GLN A 261 12.14 19.56 10.21
#